data_60237a8dd254652c12ffc1e71734c5a9
#
_entry.id   60237a8dd254652c12ffc1e71734c5a9
#
_cell.length_a   1.000
_cell.length_b   1.000
_cell.length_c   1.000
_cell.angle_alpha   90.00
_cell.angle_beta   90.00
_cell.angle_gamma   90.00
#
_symmetry.space_group_name_H-M   'P 1'
#
loop_
_entity.id
_entity.type
_entity.pdbx_description
1 polymer ?
#
loop_
_entity_poly.entity_id
_entity_poly.type
_entity_poly.pdbx_seq_one_letter_code
_entity_poly.pdbx_strand_id
1 'polypeptide(L)' 'MEESVCRVTLGNLTKEYKKGTTYSEIAREFQPDYEHQIVLAMVDGYHLRELRKTVEKDCEIHFLTTADPIGN' A
#
# COMPACT_ATOMS: atom_id res chain seq x y z
N MET A 1 5.30 14.31 22.44
CA MET A 1 5.19 14.62 21.03
C MET A 1 4.36 13.55 20.36
N GLU A 2 3.38 13.98 19.59
CA GLU A 2 2.47 13.02 18.96
C GLU A 2 3.09 12.46 17.71
N GLU A 3 2.86 11.17 17.49
CA GLU A 3 3.27 10.56 16.25
C GLU A 3 2.19 10.83 15.20
N SER A 4 2.64 11.16 14.01
CA SER A 4 1.72 11.31 12.88
C SER A 4 1.38 9.92 12.35
N VAL A 5 0.09 9.66 12.18
CA VAL A 5 -0.37 8.41 11.60
C VAL A 5 -1.19 8.70 10.37
N CYS A 6 -1.18 7.76 9.45
CA CYS A 6 -1.95 7.84 8.23
C CYS A 6 -2.96 6.70 8.22
N ARG A 7 -4.18 7.02 7.84
CA ARG A 7 -5.23 6.02 7.74
C ARG A 7 -5.24 5.47 6.31
N VAL A 8 -5.00 4.18 6.20
CA VAL A 8 -4.89 3.52 4.91
C VAL A 8 -6.05 2.57 4.75
N THR A 9 -6.78 2.73 3.64
CA THR A 9 -7.90 1.87 3.31
C THR A 9 -7.46 0.87 2.25
N LEU A 10 -7.68 -0.41 2.54
CA LEU A 10 -7.31 -1.51 1.67
C LEU A 10 -8.55 -2.37 1.44
N GLY A 11 -9.27 -2.08 0.37
CA GLY A 11 -10.54 -2.74 0.11
C GLY A 11 -11.55 -2.40 1.19
N ASN A 12 -11.98 -3.38 1.96
CA ASN A 12 -12.95 -3.18 3.03
C ASN A 12 -12.30 -2.93 4.38
N LEU A 13 -10.98 -2.88 4.41
CA LEU A 13 -10.24 -2.77 5.66
C LEU A 13 -9.54 -1.42 5.73
N THR A 14 -9.62 -0.78 6.90
CA THR A 14 -8.89 0.45 7.15
C THR A 14 -7.96 0.22 8.33
N LYS A 15 -6.69 0.57 8.15
CA LYS A 15 -5.69 0.44 9.21
C LYS A 15 -4.90 1.73 9.32
N GLU A 16 -4.28 1.93 10.47
CA GLU A 16 -3.44 3.09 10.70
C GLU A 16 -1.98 2.68 10.67
N TYR A 17 -1.17 3.50 10.02
CA TYR A 17 0.27 3.29 9.94
C TYR A 17 0.97 4.59 10.26
N LYS A 18 2.17 4.50 10.78
CA LYS A 18 2.97 5.70 11.03
C LYS A 18 3.32 6.36 9.71
N LYS A 19 3.27 7.68 9.70
CA LYS A 19 3.73 8.44 8.54
C LYS A 19 5.17 8.06 8.25
N GLY A 20 5.47 7.79 6.99
CA GLY A 20 6.80 7.34 6.60
C GLY A 20 6.95 5.83 6.50
N THR A 21 5.89 5.08 6.82
CA THR A 21 5.89 3.64 6.61
C THR A 21 5.95 3.35 5.12
N THR A 22 6.82 2.45 4.70
CA THR A 22 6.92 2.12 3.29
C THR A 22 5.75 1.27 2.84
N TYR A 23 5.39 1.41 1.57
CA TYR A 23 4.36 0.54 1.00
C TYR A 23 4.81 -0.91 1.03
N SER A 24 6.14 -1.14 1.00
CA SER A 24 6.70 -2.48 1.10
C SER A 24 6.33 -3.15 2.42
N GLU A 25 6.40 -2.41 3.51
CA GLU A 25 6.04 -2.96 4.82
C GLU A 25 4.56 -3.30 4.87
N ILE A 26 3.73 -2.44 4.31
CA ILE A 26 2.29 -2.69 4.25
C ILE A 26 2.00 -3.90 3.35
N ALA A 27 2.68 -3.95 2.20
CA ALA A 27 2.51 -5.06 1.27
C ALA A 27 2.90 -6.39 1.90
N ARG A 28 3.99 -6.38 2.68
CA ARG A 28 4.46 -7.61 3.34
C ARG A 28 3.40 -8.16 4.30
N GLU A 29 2.68 -7.26 4.95
CA GLU A 29 1.63 -7.64 5.87
C GLU A 29 0.47 -8.33 5.14
N PHE A 30 0.18 -7.90 3.93
CA PHE A 30 -0.94 -8.42 3.15
C PHE A 30 -0.55 -9.44 2.09
N GLN A 31 0.75 -9.65 1.87
CA GLN A 31 1.22 -10.58 0.86
C GLN A 31 0.59 -11.98 0.98
N PRO A 32 0.39 -12.53 2.18
CA PRO A 32 -0.21 -13.86 2.29
C PRO A 32 -1.63 -13.96 1.72
N ASP A 33 -2.31 -12.83 1.57
CA ASP A 33 -3.66 -12.81 1.01
C ASP A 33 -3.65 -12.79 -0.52
N TYR A 34 -2.47 -12.69 -1.12
CA TYR A 34 -2.30 -12.59 -2.58
C TYR A 34 -1.61 -13.82 -3.11
N GLU A 35 -2.11 -14.31 -4.25
CA GLU A 35 -1.54 -15.46 -4.90
C GLU A 35 -0.19 -15.14 -5.55
N HIS A 36 -0.05 -13.91 -6.04
CA HIS A 36 1.15 -13.46 -6.74
C HIS A 36 1.84 -12.38 -5.93
N GLN A 37 3.11 -12.17 -6.21
CA GLN A 37 3.89 -11.19 -5.48
C GLN A 37 3.41 -9.77 -5.78
N ILE A 38 3.21 -9.00 -4.71
CA ILE A 38 2.86 -7.59 -4.82
C ILE A 38 4.09 -6.83 -5.30
N VAL A 39 3.93 -6.02 -6.33
CA VAL A 39 5.06 -5.29 -6.93
C VAL A 39 4.87 -3.78 -6.95
N LEU A 40 3.63 -3.30 -6.92
CA LEU A 40 3.32 -1.87 -6.96
C LEU A 40 2.10 -1.59 -6.11
N ALA A 41 1.94 -0.31 -5.77
CA ALA A 41 0.76 0.16 -5.05
C ALA A 41 0.07 1.24 -5.86
N MET A 42 -1.24 1.10 -6.05
CA MET A 42 -2.06 2.14 -6.66
C MET A 42 -2.69 2.94 -5.53
N VAL A 43 -2.34 4.21 -5.45
CA VAL A 43 -2.79 5.08 -4.36
C VAL A 43 -3.90 5.98 -4.86
N ASP A 44 -5.01 5.99 -4.11
CA ASP A 44 -6.20 6.79 -4.41
C ASP A 44 -6.77 6.52 -5.81
N GLY A 45 -6.49 5.34 -6.34
CA GLY A 45 -7.05 4.89 -7.60
C GLY A 45 -6.37 5.40 -8.85
N TYR A 46 -5.37 6.27 -8.72
CA TYR A 46 -4.74 6.83 -9.92
C TYR A 46 -3.25 7.12 -9.79
N HIS A 47 -2.69 7.07 -8.59
CA HIS A 47 -1.24 7.29 -8.40
C HIS A 47 -0.53 5.96 -8.25
N LEU A 48 0.28 5.61 -9.22
CA LEU A 48 1.09 4.40 -9.16
C LEU A 48 2.36 4.68 -8.37
N ARG A 49 2.62 3.88 -7.34
CA ARG A 49 3.77 4.08 -6.46
C ARG A 49 4.59 2.82 -6.34
N GLU A 50 5.90 2.98 -6.31
CA GLU A 50 6.81 1.88 -6.03
C GLU A 50 6.72 1.53 -4.54
N LEU A 51 6.99 0.26 -4.22
CA LEU A 51 6.88 -0.20 -2.84
C LEU A 51 7.88 0.45 -1.90
N ARG A 52 8.97 0.98 -2.44
CA ARG A 52 9.99 1.67 -1.63
C ARG A 52 9.54 3.03 -1.15
N LYS A 53 8.49 3.57 -1.76
CA LYS A 53 7.97 4.87 -1.35
C LYS A 53 7.23 4.73 -0.04
N THR A 54 6.99 5.87 0.61
CA THR A 54 6.36 5.88 1.92
C THR A 54 4.98 6.51 1.87
N VAL A 55 4.14 6.08 2.81
CA VAL A 55 2.83 6.70 2.96
C VAL A 55 3.00 8.00 3.76
N GLU A 56 2.41 9.09 3.26
CA GLU A 56 2.57 10.40 3.86
C GLU A 56 1.27 11.03 4.31
N LYS A 57 0.14 10.45 3.93
CA LYS A 57 -1.17 10.99 4.29
C LYS A 57 -2.20 9.87 4.20
N ASP A 58 -3.39 10.16 4.71
CA ASP A 58 -4.50 9.22 4.58
C ASP A 58 -4.75 8.94 3.11
N CYS A 59 -4.94 7.69 2.77
CA CYS A 59 -5.11 7.30 1.38
C CYS A 59 -5.73 5.92 1.26
N GLU A 60 -6.13 5.59 0.05
CA GLU A 60 -6.61 4.26 -0.29
C GLU A 60 -5.52 3.58 -1.11
N ILE A 61 -5.23 2.33 -0.80
CA ILE A 61 -4.21 1.58 -1.50
C ILE A 61 -4.83 0.35 -2.14
N HIS A 62 -4.47 0.11 -3.39
CA HIS A 62 -4.80 -1.11 -4.10
C HIS A 62 -3.50 -1.69 -4.61
N PHE A 63 -3.11 -2.85 -4.10
CA PHE A 63 -1.85 -3.47 -4.50
C PHE A 63 -1.97 -4.15 -5.86
N LEU A 64 -0.92 -4.02 -6.65
CA LEU A 64 -0.82 -4.67 -7.95
C LEU A 64 0.23 -5.77 -7.84
N THR A 65 -0.05 -6.89 -8.47
CA THR A 65 0.83 -8.05 -8.42
C THR A 65 1.41 -8.33 -9.80
N THR A 66 2.29 -9.33 -9.87
CA THR A 66 2.88 -9.74 -11.14
C THR A 66 1.83 -10.26 -12.12
N ALA A 67 0.64 -10.61 -11.64
CA ALA A 67 -0.44 -11.08 -12.50
C ALA A 67 -1.21 -9.94 -13.16
N ASP A 68 -1.08 -8.71 -12.66
CA ASP A 68 -1.77 -7.55 -13.23
C ASP A 68 -1.03 -7.05 -14.47
N PRO A 69 -1.77 -6.63 -15.50
CA PRO A 69 -1.11 -6.11 -16.72
C PRO A 69 -0.17 -4.96 -16.45
N ILE A 70 -0.51 -4.11 -15.50
CA ILE A 70 0.31 -2.94 -15.17
C ILE A 70 1.57 -3.39 -14.43
N GLY A 71 1.49 -4.47 -13.65
CA GLY A 71 2.61 -4.97 -12.87
C GLY A 71 3.60 -5.82 -13.66
N ASN A 72 3.28 -6.13 -14.89
CA ASN A 72 4.16 -6.95 -15.73
C ASN A 72 5.20 -6.09 -16.45
#